data_ae0d9f24b43d0e6187bb5b7ff3a7283b
#
_entry.id   ae0d9f24b43d0e6187bb5b7ff3a7283b
#
_cell.length_a   1.000
_cell.length_b   1.000
_cell.length_c   1.000
_cell.angle_alpha   90.00
_cell.angle_beta   90.00
_cell.angle_gamma   90.00
#
_symmetry.space_group_name_H-M   'P 1'
#
loop_
_entity.id
_entity.type
_entity.pdbx_description
1 polymer ?
#
loop_
_entity_poly.entity_id
_entity_poly.type
_entity_poly.pdbx_seq_one_letter_code
_entity_poly.pdbx_strand_id
1 'polypeptide(L)'
;MKEPSADYRGFVFSPTLNPFPLERDFLKDFSIFAETLQQYFTMSSKLIAPSILAADFGNLQHDIEMVNQSEADWFHIDVMDGVFVPNISFGMPVLKAITKHATKTIDVHLMIVEPDRYIKTFADLGSNILTVHYEACTHLHRTLQAIKAEGMKAGVAINPHTNISLLEDTINDIDLVLIMSVNPGFGGQGFIENTYNKVKQLKELIIRKGASTLIEIDGGVTNKNAKELIEVGADVLVAGSFVFKSTDPSETIKNLRTLANS
;
A
#
# COMPACT_ATOMS: atom_id res chain seq x y z
N MET A 1 -68.05 25.88 -39.90
CA MET A 1 -66.63 26.31 -39.79
C MET A 1 -65.77 25.11 -40.09
N LYS A 2 -65.03 25.14 -41.18
CA LYS A 2 -64.24 24.01 -41.71
C LYS A 2 -62.85 24.04 -41.11
N GLU A 3 -62.38 22.91 -40.54
CA GLU A 3 -61.01 22.70 -40.21
C GLU A 3 -60.13 22.52 -41.46
N PRO A 4 -58.89 22.97 -41.48
CA PRO A 4 -57.94 22.66 -42.54
C PRO A 4 -57.15 21.42 -42.20
N SER A 5 -57.21 20.42 -43.09
CA SER A 5 -56.36 19.22 -43.08
C SER A 5 -54.92 19.55 -43.43
N ALA A 6 -53.96 19.26 -42.62
CA ALA A 6 -52.54 19.32 -42.93
C ALA A 6 -52.09 17.98 -43.56
N ASP A 7 -51.59 18.06 -44.79
CA ASP A 7 -51.05 16.97 -45.57
C ASP A 7 -49.56 16.77 -45.22
N TYR A 8 -49.23 15.65 -44.55
CA TYR A 8 -47.88 15.24 -44.26
C TYR A 8 -47.43 14.14 -45.23
N ARG A 9 -47.15 14.50 -46.47
CA ARG A 9 -46.46 13.60 -47.39
C ARG A 9 -45.15 14.23 -47.86
N GLY A 10 -44.02 13.62 -47.49
CA GLY A 10 -42.75 13.82 -48.16
C GLY A 10 -41.55 14.19 -47.32
N PHE A 11 -41.13 13.33 -46.43
CA PHE A 11 -39.72 13.28 -46.03
C PHE A 11 -39.19 11.87 -46.32
N VAL A 12 -38.48 11.76 -47.45
CA VAL A 12 -37.71 10.59 -47.81
C VAL A 12 -36.41 10.69 -47.01
N PHE A 13 -36.21 9.80 -46.01
CA PHE A 13 -34.93 9.63 -45.34
C PHE A 13 -33.94 8.98 -46.31
N SER A 14 -32.92 9.71 -46.70
CA SER A 14 -31.74 9.16 -47.37
C SER A 14 -30.88 8.44 -46.37
N PRO A 15 -30.52 7.15 -46.54
CA PRO A 15 -29.66 6.41 -45.59
C PRO A 15 -28.19 6.58 -45.96
N THR A 16 -27.64 7.78 -45.78
CA THR A 16 -26.18 8.01 -45.87
C THR A 16 -25.73 9.04 -44.84
N LEU A 17 -25.83 8.67 -43.57
CA LEU A 17 -25.00 9.25 -42.53
C LEU A 17 -24.17 8.11 -41.97
N ASN A 18 -22.90 8.11 -42.38
CA ASN A 18 -21.86 7.23 -41.81
C ASN A 18 -21.79 7.45 -40.30
N PRO A 19 -21.84 6.40 -39.47
CA PRO A 19 -21.64 6.58 -38.03
C PRO A 19 -20.26 7.15 -37.79
N PHE A 20 -20.20 8.09 -36.86
CA PHE A 20 -19.08 8.91 -36.43
C PHE A 20 -17.72 8.20 -36.47
N PRO A 21 -16.64 8.80 -36.99
CA PRO A 21 -15.28 8.26 -36.94
C PRO A 21 -14.67 8.22 -35.52
N LEU A 22 -15.37 8.73 -34.50
CA LEU A 22 -14.91 8.85 -33.12
C LEU A 22 -14.80 7.53 -32.36
N GLU A 23 -15.52 6.46 -32.73
CA GLU A 23 -15.47 5.20 -31.99
C GLU A 23 -14.19 4.39 -32.23
N ARG A 24 -13.58 4.46 -33.41
CA ARG A 24 -12.35 3.68 -33.69
C ARG A 24 -11.10 4.29 -33.05
N ASP A 25 -11.03 5.60 -32.98
CA ASP A 25 -9.89 6.28 -32.35
C ASP A 25 -9.99 6.17 -30.83
N PHE A 26 -11.19 6.30 -30.26
CA PHE A 26 -11.42 6.10 -28.83
C PHE A 26 -11.07 4.67 -28.36
N LEU A 27 -11.41 3.64 -29.12
CA LEU A 27 -11.07 2.24 -28.79
C LEU A 27 -9.57 1.96 -28.95
N LYS A 28 -8.89 2.61 -29.92
CA LYS A 28 -7.43 2.53 -30.04
C LYS A 28 -6.72 3.24 -28.90
N ASP A 29 -7.15 4.43 -28.54
CA ASP A 29 -6.59 5.19 -27.42
C ASP A 29 -6.80 4.44 -26.09
N PHE A 30 -7.95 3.78 -25.93
CA PHE A 30 -8.23 2.94 -24.79
C PHE A 30 -7.36 1.67 -24.75
N SER A 31 -7.10 1.05 -25.91
CA SER A 31 -6.21 -0.10 -26.02
C SER A 31 -4.75 0.27 -25.71
N ILE A 32 -4.27 1.39 -26.27
CA ILE A 32 -2.91 1.91 -26.00
C ILE A 32 -2.78 2.29 -24.52
N PHE A 33 -3.81 2.91 -23.95
CA PHE A 33 -3.85 3.24 -22.53
C PHE A 33 -3.84 1.98 -21.66
N ALA A 34 -4.62 0.95 -22.00
CA ALA A 34 -4.63 -0.34 -21.29
C ALA A 34 -3.29 -1.08 -21.40
N GLU A 35 -2.66 -1.09 -22.59
CA GLU A 35 -1.32 -1.68 -22.80
C GLU A 35 -0.25 -0.90 -22.05
N THR A 36 -0.29 0.42 -22.05
CA THR A 36 0.63 1.27 -21.29
C THR A 36 0.46 1.05 -19.79
N LEU A 37 -0.78 0.94 -19.30
CA LEU A 37 -1.08 0.56 -17.93
C LEU A 37 -0.52 -0.84 -17.61
N GLN A 38 -0.75 -1.82 -18.47
CA GLN A 38 -0.26 -3.18 -18.27
C GLN A 38 1.28 -3.23 -18.26
N GLN A 39 1.94 -2.43 -19.09
CA GLN A 39 3.39 -2.30 -19.13
C GLN A 39 3.95 -1.57 -17.88
N TYR A 40 3.23 -0.59 -17.35
CA TYR A 40 3.56 0.08 -16.09
C TYR A 40 3.41 -0.87 -14.89
N PHE A 41 2.46 -1.81 -14.95
CA PHE A 41 2.23 -2.83 -13.92
C PHE A 41 3.30 -3.93 -13.88
N THR A 42 3.97 -4.22 -15.03
CA THR A 42 4.95 -5.32 -15.14
C THR A 42 6.39 -4.89 -14.87
N MET A 43 6.71 -3.61 -14.68
CA MET A 43 8.10 -3.12 -14.61
C MET A 43 8.67 -2.87 -13.21
N SER A 44 7.90 -2.97 -12.14
CA SER A 44 8.42 -2.79 -10.78
C SER A 44 8.48 -4.11 -10.04
N SER A 45 9.69 -4.54 -9.64
CA SER A 45 9.87 -5.70 -8.75
C SER A 45 9.05 -5.47 -7.47
N LYS A 46 8.26 -6.47 -7.08
CA LYS A 46 7.47 -6.43 -5.86
C LYS A 46 8.36 -6.65 -4.64
N LEU A 47 8.04 -5.98 -3.55
CA LEU A 47 8.91 -5.85 -2.39
C LEU A 47 8.41 -6.71 -1.22
N ILE A 48 9.36 -7.28 -0.47
CA ILE A 48 9.09 -8.07 0.73
C ILE A 48 9.70 -7.37 1.94
N ALA A 49 8.86 -7.12 2.95
CA ALA A 49 9.21 -6.43 4.19
C ALA A 49 8.92 -7.32 5.42
N PRO A 50 9.90 -8.10 5.93
CA PRO A 50 9.71 -8.85 7.17
C PRO A 50 9.43 -7.92 8.35
N SER A 51 8.33 -8.17 9.10
CA SER A 51 8.02 -7.42 10.32
C SER A 51 8.82 -7.92 11.51
N ILE A 52 9.66 -7.05 12.05
CA ILE A 52 10.51 -7.32 13.24
C ILE A 52 9.69 -7.55 14.52
N LEU A 53 8.41 -7.19 14.52
CA LEU A 53 7.53 -7.52 15.65
C LEU A 53 7.48 -9.02 15.97
N ALA A 54 7.76 -9.89 14.99
CA ALA A 54 7.75 -11.34 15.13
C ALA A 54 9.15 -11.96 15.34
N ALA A 55 10.22 -11.15 15.38
CA ALA A 55 11.59 -11.58 15.60
C ALA A 55 11.84 -12.06 17.03
N ASP A 56 12.96 -12.74 17.27
CA ASP A 56 13.44 -13.09 18.60
C ASP A 56 14.12 -11.89 19.26
N PHE A 57 13.42 -11.19 20.14
CA PHE A 57 13.97 -10.05 20.89
C PHE A 57 15.11 -10.43 21.83
N GLY A 58 15.24 -11.71 22.21
CA GLY A 58 16.40 -12.22 22.97
C GLY A 58 17.66 -12.32 22.12
N ASN A 59 17.53 -12.34 20.79
CA ASN A 59 18.63 -12.45 19.82
C ASN A 59 18.42 -11.58 18.58
N LEU A 60 17.94 -10.36 18.78
CA LEU A 60 17.48 -9.46 17.72
C LEU A 60 18.54 -9.18 16.66
N GLN A 61 19.83 -9.05 17.05
CA GLN A 61 20.89 -8.82 16.08
C GLN A 61 21.01 -9.95 15.07
N HIS A 62 20.89 -11.21 15.51
CA HIS A 62 20.92 -12.37 14.60
C HIS A 62 19.81 -12.30 13.56
N ASP A 63 18.59 -11.95 13.97
CA ASP A 63 17.47 -11.86 13.05
C ASP A 63 17.61 -10.69 12.07
N ILE A 64 18.18 -9.55 12.50
CA ILE A 64 18.52 -8.43 11.62
C ILE A 64 19.56 -8.86 10.57
N GLU A 65 20.61 -9.57 10.98
CA GLU A 65 21.66 -10.06 10.09
C GLU A 65 21.09 -11.09 9.09
N MET A 66 20.20 -11.97 9.53
CA MET A 66 19.47 -12.91 8.66
C MET A 66 18.65 -12.15 7.60
N VAL A 67 17.86 -11.13 7.98
CA VAL A 67 17.10 -10.33 7.04
C VAL A 67 18.01 -9.55 6.08
N ASN A 68 19.14 -8.99 6.55
CA ASN A 68 20.14 -8.35 5.69
C ASN A 68 20.66 -9.26 4.57
N GLN A 69 20.90 -10.54 4.91
CA GLN A 69 21.45 -11.54 3.99
C GLN A 69 20.40 -12.18 3.09
N SER A 70 19.11 -12.08 3.45
CA SER A 70 17.99 -12.65 2.72
C SER A 70 17.63 -11.82 1.47
N GLU A 71 16.64 -12.30 0.72
CA GLU A 71 16.04 -11.58 -0.42
C GLU A 71 14.95 -10.57 -0.01
N ALA A 72 14.85 -10.22 1.28
CA ALA A 72 14.00 -9.12 1.74
C ALA A 72 14.47 -7.78 1.18
N ASP A 73 13.55 -6.83 1.00
CA ASP A 73 13.86 -5.48 0.51
C ASP A 73 13.93 -4.47 1.65
N TRP A 74 13.03 -4.59 2.63
CA TRP A 74 12.87 -3.66 3.74
C TRP A 74 12.84 -4.38 5.09
N PHE A 75 12.98 -3.61 6.16
CA PHE A 75 12.60 -3.98 7.52
C PHE A 75 11.31 -3.25 7.86
N HIS A 76 10.26 -3.98 8.24
CA HIS A 76 9.03 -3.37 8.74
C HIS A 76 9.03 -3.34 10.27
N ILE A 77 8.80 -2.14 10.83
CA ILE A 77 8.99 -1.85 12.26
C ILE A 77 7.67 -1.36 12.87
N ASP A 78 6.99 -2.22 13.61
CA ASP A 78 5.70 -1.97 14.24
C ASP A 78 5.85 -1.35 15.64
N VAL A 79 5.59 -0.04 15.76
CA VAL A 79 5.64 0.70 17.05
C VAL A 79 4.23 0.89 17.59
N MET A 80 3.99 0.43 18.82
CA MET A 80 2.69 0.43 19.49
C MET A 80 2.78 1.07 20.87
N ASP A 81 1.84 1.94 21.22
CA ASP A 81 1.82 2.72 22.46
C ASP A 81 0.85 2.24 23.54
N GLY A 82 0.05 1.21 23.27
CA GLY A 82 -0.99 0.72 24.18
C GLY A 82 -2.22 1.61 24.30
N VAL A 83 -2.33 2.66 23.48
CA VAL A 83 -3.44 3.61 23.45
C VAL A 83 -4.19 3.54 22.13
N PHE A 84 -3.49 3.69 21.01
CA PHE A 84 -4.07 3.52 19.67
C PHE A 84 -4.47 2.06 19.42
N VAL A 85 -3.65 1.13 19.89
CA VAL A 85 -3.90 -0.33 19.87
C VAL A 85 -3.76 -0.89 21.28
N PRO A 86 -4.47 -2.00 21.63
CA PRO A 86 -4.43 -2.58 22.98
C PRO A 86 -3.17 -3.43 23.24
N ASN A 87 -2.02 -2.98 22.75
CA ASN A 87 -0.72 -3.64 22.91
C ASN A 87 0.40 -2.60 22.94
N ILE A 88 1.48 -2.90 23.67
CA ILE A 88 2.73 -2.15 23.66
C ILE A 88 3.78 -3.04 23.02
N SER A 89 4.45 -2.59 21.95
CA SER A 89 5.53 -3.34 21.32
C SER A 89 6.90 -2.87 21.82
N PHE A 90 7.48 -1.94 21.15
CA PHE A 90 8.76 -1.33 21.44
C PHE A 90 8.82 0.08 20.83
N GLY A 91 9.88 0.82 21.13
CA GLY A 91 10.06 2.19 20.64
C GLY A 91 11.50 2.50 20.29
N MET A 92 11.89 3.76 20.48
CA MET A 92 13.15 4.36 20.06
C MET A 92 14.41 3.56 20.43
N PRO A 93 14.56 2.99 21.65
CA PRO A 93 15.77 2.23 22.00
C PRO A 93 15.97 0.98 21.13
N VAL A 94 14.89 0.28 20.79
CA VAL A 94 14.95 -0.92 19.93
C VAL A 94 15.18 -0.50 18.48
N LEU A 95 14.51 0.52 17.98
CA LEU A 95 14.78 1.06 16.64
C LEU A 95 16.24 1.47 16.47
N LYS A 96 16.83 2.14 17.48
CA LYS A 96 18.26 2.50 17.48
C LYS A 96 19.16 1.26 17.41
N ALA A 97 18.79 0.15 18.05
CA ALA A 97 19.53 -1.10 17.95
C ALA A 97 19.39 -1.73 16.55
N ILE A 98 18.18 -1.69 15.96
CA ILE A 98 17.92 -2.19 14.61
C ILE A 98 18.73 -1.39 13.58
N THR A 99 18.62 -0.07 13.57
CA THR A 99 19.28 0.79 12.57
C THR A 99 20.81 0.74 12.64
N LYS A 100 21.39 0.33 13.78
CA LYS A 100 22.82 0.10 13.92
C LYS A 100 23.33 -1.07 13.07
N HIS A 101 22.49 -2.09 12.83
CA HIS A 101 22.86 -3.33 12.16
C HIS A 101 22.16 -3.51 10.82
N ALA A 102 21.01 -2.89 10.61
CA ALA A 102 20.23 -2.98 9.37
C ALA A 102 20.96 -2.27 8.20
N THR A 103 20.95 -2.91 7.02
CA THR A 103 21.55 -2.40 5.79
C THR A 103 20.52 -2.14 4.69
N LYS A 104 19.25 -2.44 4.96
CA LYS A 104 18.12 -2.27 4.04
C LYS A 104 17.22 -1.13 4.52
N THR A 105 16.25 -0.75 3.70
CA THR A 105 15.28 0.30 4.02
C THR A 105 14.56 0.02 5.33
N ILE A 106 14.47 1.02 6.20
CA ILE A 106 13.74 1.00 7.45
C ILE A 106 12.37 1.65 7.22
N ASP A 107 11.35 0.85 7.21
CA ASP A 107 9.95 1.24 7.10
C ASP A 107 9.31 1.16 8.49
N VAL A 108 8.93 2.31 9.05
CA VAL A 108 8.39 2.41 10.41
C VAL A 108 6.89 2.66 10.35
N HIS A 109 6.13 1.74 10.93
CA HIS A 109 4.68 1.81 11.08
C HIS A 109 4.30 2.22 12.51
N LEU A 110 3.71 3.40 12.65
CA LEU A 110 3.33 3.98 13.94
C LEU A 110 1.85 3.70 14.27
N MET A 111 1.62 2.72 15.12
CA MET A 111 0.32 2.46 15.76
C MET A 111 0.25 3.19 17.11
N ILE A 112 0.32 4.53 17.06
CA ILE A 112 0.37 5.40 18.24
C ILE A 112 -0.57 6.60 18.05
N VAL A 113 -1.02 7.20 19.16
CA VAL A 113 -1.72 8.48 19.15
C VAL A 113 -0.74 9.64 18.98
N GLU A 114 -1.20 10.76 18.40
CA GLU A 114 -0.41 11.99 18.22
C GLU A 114 0.98 11.76 17.58
N PRO A 115 1.09 11.07 16.41
CA PRO A 115 2.36 10.71 15.81
C PRO A 115 3.24 11.93 15.46
N ASP A 116 2.64 13.09 15.20
CA ASP A 116 3.36 14.35 14.88
C ASP A 116 4.46 14.67 15.89
N ARG A 117 4.28 14.29 17.16
CA ARG A 117 5.25 14.57 18.25
C ARG A 117 6.59 13.85 18.07
N TYR A 118 6.62 12.80 17.27
CA TYR A 118 7.75 11.89 17.18
C TYR A 118 8.43 11.88 15.81
N ILE A 119 7.91 12.61 14.81
CA ILE A 119 8.40 12.61 13.43
C ILE A 119 9.92 12.85 13.39
N LYS A 120 10.39 13.96 14.00
CA LYS A 120 11.82 14.26 14.03
C LYS A 120 12.63 13.16 14.74
N THR A 121 12.12 12.59 15.81
CA THR A 121 12.81 11.53 16.55
C THR A 121 13.04 10.30 15.69
N PHE A 122 12.03 9.88 14.91
CA PHE A 122 12.16 8.73 14.01
C PHE A 122 13.09 9.02 12.82
N ALA A 123 13.09 10.25 12.31
CA ALA A 123 14.06 10.68 11.30
C ALA A 123 15.50 10.61 11.84
N ASP A 124 15.76 11.18 13.01
CA ASP A 124 17.07 11.14 13.66
C ASP A 124 17.57 9.72 13.97
N LEU A 125 16.65 8.77 14.11
CA LEU A 125 16.95 7.34 14.31
C LEU A 125 17.17 6.57 13.00
N GLY A 126 17.05 7.22 11.85
CA GLY A 126 17.37 6.63 10.55
C GLY A 126 16.20 5.92 9.85
N SER A 127 14.96 6.25 10.18
CA SER A 127 13.80 5.79 9.43
C SER A 127 13.83 6.34 7.99
N ASN A 128 13.60 5.49 7.00
CA ASN A 128 13.52 5.90 5.60
C ASN A 128 12.07 6.21 5.19
N ILE A 129 11.12 5.47 5.75
CA ILE A 129 9.70 5.62 5.56
C ILE A 129 9.07 5.75 6.94
N LEU A 130 8.16 6.69 7.12
CA LEU A 130 7.37 6.82 8.33
C LEU A 130 5.89 6.78 7.98
N THR A 131 5.22 5.71 8.41
CA THR A 131 3.81 5.44 8.15
C THR A 131 3.00 5.72 9.40
N VAL A 132 2.04 6.63 9.30
CA VAL A 132 1.13 7.04 10.37
C VAL A 132 -0.29 6.60 10.04
N HIS A 133 -1.08 6.25 11.04
CA HIS A 133 -2.49 5.93 10.81
C HIS A 133 -3.30 7.18 10.47
N TYR A 134 -4.16 7.07 9.44
CA TYR A 134 -5.15 8.09 9.10
C TYR A 134 -5.96 8.48 10.34
N GLU A 135 -6.39 7.49 11.11
CA GLU A 135 -7.25 7.63 12.29
C GLU A 135 -6.54 8.28 13.48
N ALA A 136 -5.20 8.32 13.48
CA ALA A 136 -4.40 8.96 14.53
C ALA A 136 -4.04 10.43 14.21
N CYS A 137 -4.31 10.90 12.97
CA CYS A 137 -3.90 12.21 12.50
C CYS A 137 -5.07 13.18 12.42
N THR A 138 -5.10 14.19 13.30
CA THR A 138 -6.10 15.26 13.23
C THR A 138 -5.98 16.10 11.95
N HIS A 139 -4.75 16.30 11.47
CA HIS A 139 -4.43 17.09 10.28
C HIS A 139 -3.47 16.34 9.37
N LEU A 140 -3.96 15.28 8.72
CA LEU A 140 -3.15 14.35 7.93
C LEU A 140 -2.22 15.05 6.93
N HIS A 141 -2.72 16.00 6.13
CA HIS A 141 -1.90 16.70 5.14
C HIS A 141 -0.69 17.40 5.78
N ARG A 142 -0.88 18.07 6.92
CA ARG A 142 0.22 18.70 7.66
C ARG A 142 1.24 17.67 8.18
N THR A 143 0.76 16.53 8.68
CA THR A 143 1.61 15.42 9.14
C THR A 143 2.47 14.87 8.01
N LEU A 144 1.89 14.66 6.81
CA LEU A 144 2.64 14.23 5.63
C LEU A 144 3.75 15.21 5.24
N GLN A 145 3.43 16.51 5.22
CA GLN A 145 4.42 17.56 4.95
C GLN A 145 5.56 17.56 5.99
N ALA A 146 5.23 17.37 7.27
CA ALA A 146 6.23 17.32 8.34
C ALA A 146 7.15 16.10 8.18
N ILE A 147 6.62 14.93 7.82
CA ILE A 147 7.43 13.73 7.55
C ILE A 147 8.40 13.97 6.38
N LYS A 148 7.90 14.52 5.28
CA LYS A 148 8.72 14.85 4.10
C LYS A 148 9.77 15.92 4.39
N ALA A 149 9.46 16.90 5.23
CA ALA A 149 10.41 17.94 5.64
C ALA A 149 11.61 17.39 6.42
N GLU A 150 11.44 16.26 7.13
CA GLU A 150 12.54 15.55 7.80
C GLU A 150 13.27 14.57 6.87
N GLY A 151 12.98 14.56 5.56
CA GLY A 151 13.68 13.75 4.55
C GLY A 151 13.19 12.29 4.44
N MET A 152 12.12 11.91 5.13
CA MET A 152 11.53 10.57 5.04
C MET A 152 10.45 10.53 3.95
N LYS A 153 10.17 9.34 3.42
CA LYS A 153 8.94 9.07 2.66
C LYS A 153 7.75 9.04 3.62
N ALA A 154 6.64 9.67 3.20
CA ALA A 154 5.44 9.75 4.01
C ALA A 154 4.45 8.63 3.68
N GLY A 155 4.21 7.73 4.64
CA GLY A 155 3.23 6.66 4.56
C GLY A 155 1.95 6.96 5.32
N VAL A 156 0.83 6.41 4.86
CA VAL A 156 -0.46 6.44 5.55
C VAL A 156 -1.01 5.04 5.71
N ALA A 157 -1.21 4.60 6.95
CA ALA A 157 -1.93 3.36 7.25
C ALA A 157 -3.42 3.60 7.42
N ILE A 158 -4.24 2.66 6.99
CA ILE A 158 -5.69 2.66 7.18
C ILE A 158 -6.18 1.34 7.77
N ASN A 159 -7.04 1.45 8.78
CA ASN A 159 -7.66 0.29 9.42
C ASN A 159 -8.60 -0.47 8.45
N PRO A 160 -8.95 -1.74 8.76
CA PRO A 160 -9.87 -2.51 7.93
C PRO A 160 -11.21 -1.81 7.66
N HIS A 161 -11.74 -1.04 8.62
CA HIS A 161 -13.02 -0.34 8.51
C HIS A 161 -12.94 1.04 7.83
N THR A 162 -11.74 1.60 7.63
CA THR A 162 -11.54 2.94 7.04
C THR A 162 -11.62 2.88 5.52
N ASN A 163 -12.41 3.77 4.91
CA ASN A 163 -12.62 3.77 3.46
C ASN A 163 -11.46 4.43 2.71
N ILE A 164 -11.09 3.85 1.56
CA ILE A 164 -10.03 4.36 0.66
C ILE A 164 -10.35 5.79 0.16
N SER A 165 -11.62 6.13 -0.06
CA SER A 165 -12.02 7.46 -0.55
C SER A 165 -11.57 8.63 0.33
N LEU A 166 -11.28 8.38 1.60
CA LEU A 166 -10.76 9.39 2.52
C LEU A 166 -9.35 9.89 2.16
N LEU A 167 -8.62 9.16 1.30
CA LEU A 167 -7.30 9.54 0.82
C LEU A 167 -7.34 10.35 -0.47
N GLU A 168 -8.53 10.56 -1.06
CA GLU A 168 -8.67 11.16 -2.41
C GLU A 168 -8.01 12.52 -2.55
N ASP A 169 -8.09 13.36 -1.51
CA ASP A 169 -7.54 14.73 -1.56
C ASP A 169 -6.05 14.81 -1.20
N THR A 170 -5.49 13.72 -0.63
CA THR A 170 -4.09 13.68 -0.17
C THR A 170 -3.22 12.66 -0.90
N ILE A 171 -3.78 11.85 -1.79
CA ILE A 171 -3.07 10.72 -2.40
C ILE A 171 -1.78 11.13 -3.14
N ASN A 172 -1.74 12.33 -3.75
CA ASN A 172 -0.55 12.84 -4.44
C ASN A 172 0.57 13.26 -3.48
N ASP A 173 0.27 13.45 -2.18
CA ASP A 173 1.24 13.77 -1.14
C ASP A 173 1.74 12.52 -0.39
N ILE A 174 1.16 11.34 -0.69
CA ILE A 174 1.44 10.07 -0.02
C ILE A 174 2.41 9.24 -0.87
N ASP A 175 3.54 8.83 -0.30
CA ASP A 175 4.51 7.97 -0.99
C ASP A 175 4.15 6.48 -0.85
N LEU A 176 3.42 6.09 0.23
CA LEU A 176 3.02 4.73 0.53
C LEU A 176 1.69 4.70 1.28
N VAL A 177 0.76 3.85 0.86
CA VAL A 177 -0.45 3.52 1.65
C VAL A 177 -0.35 2.10 2.16
N LEU A 178 -0.35 1.95 3.48
CA LEU A 178 -0.42 0.68 4.18
C LEU A 178 -1.87 0.30 4.44
N ILE A 179 -2.35 -0.75 3.80
CA ILE A 179 -3.67 -1.33 4.06
C ILE A 179 -3.53 -2.40 5.14
N MET A 180 -4.15 -2.17 6.29
CA MET A 180 -4.24 -3.18 7.32
C MET A 180 -5.18 -4.30 6.87
N SER A 181 -4.66 -5.50 6.77
CA SER A 181 -5.39 -6.72 6.45
C SER A 181 -5.77 -7.56 7.67
N VAL A 182 -5.49 -7.03 8.85
CA VAL A 182 -5.94 -7.47 10.17
C VAL A 182 -6.27 -6.24 11.01
N ASN A 183 -6.90 -6.41 12.18
CA ASN A 183 -6.97 -5.29 13.13
C ASN A 183 -5.56 -5.05 13.72
N PRO A 184 -5.04 -3.80 13.70
CA PRO A 184 -3.70 -3.51 14.22
C PRO A 184 -3.59 -3.85 15.71
N GLY A 185 -2.34 -4.19 16.17
CA GLY A 185 -2.03 -4.42 17.56
C GLY A 185 -1.41 -5.78 17.88
N PHE A 186 -1.65 -6.83 17.09
CA PHE A 186 -1.08 -8.17 17.33
C PHE A 186 -0.69 -8.85 16.03
N GLY A 187 0.44 -9.56 16.06
CA GLY A 187 0.84 -10.43 14.96
C GLY A 187 0.08 -11.78 14.94
N GLY A 188 0.13 -12.50 13.82
CA GLY A 188 -0.41 -13.86 13.69
C GLY A 188 -1.93 -13.97 13.60
N GLN A 189 -2.63 -12.90 13.27
CA GLN A 189 -4.07 -12.87 13.05
C GLN A 189 -4.46 -13.42 11.66
N GLY A 190 -5.72 -13.83 11.52
CA GLY A 190 -6.30 -14.25 10.23
C GLY A 190 -6.51 -13.08 9.28
N PHE A 191 -6.20 -13.30 8.00
CA PHE A 191 -6.35 -12.31 6.94
C PHE A 191 -7.82 -11.91 6.71
N ILE A 192 -8.09 -10.63 6.49
CA ILE A 192 -9.41 -10.08 6.19
C ILE A 192 -9.59 -9.98 4.68
N GLU A 193 -10.46 -10.81 4.09
CA GLU A 193 -10.69 -10.95 2.64
C GLU A 193 -11.08 -9.62 1.94
N ASN A 194 -11.78 -8.71 2.64
CA ASN A 194 -12.14 -7.41 2.06
C ASN A 194 -10.92 -6.55 1.69
N THR A 195 -9.73 -6.93 2.12
CA THR A 195 -8.46 -6.29 1.74
C THR A 195 -8.26 -6.26 0.23
N TYR A 196 -8.60 -7.34 -0.49
CA TYR A 196 -8.51 -7.38 -1.95
C TYR A 196 -9.32 -6.26 -2.63
N ASN A 197 -10.54 -6.00 -2.14
CA ASN A 197 -11.37 -4.92 -2.65
C ASN A 197 -10.76 -3.54 -2.36
N LYS A 198 -10.20 -3.37 -1.15
CA LYS A 198 -9.53 -2.11 -0.78
C LYS A 198 -8.30 -1.84 -1.64
N VAL A 199 -7.49 -2.87 -1.94
CA VAL A 199 -6.33 -2.76 -2.84
C VAL A 199 -6.77 -2.33 -4.23
N LYS A 200 -7.80 -2.96 -4.80
CA LYS A 200 -8.36 -2.58 -6.11
C LYS A 200 -8.82 -1.12 -6.14
N GLN A 201 -9.61 -0.70 -5.14
CA GLN A 201 -10.10 0.68 -5.02
C GLN A 201 -8.95 1.70 -4.90
N LEU A 202 -7.93 1.36 -4.10
CA LEU A 202 -6.76 2.23 -3.95
C LEU A 202 -5.96 2.32 -5.26
N LYS A 203 -5.78 1.20 -5.95
CA LYS A 203 -5.09 1.19 -7.24
C LYS A 203 -5.81 2.04 -8.28
N GLU A 204 -7.14 1.93 -8.35
CA GLU A 204 -7.98 2.79 -9.21
C GLU A 204 -7.83 4.28 -8.84
N LEU A 205 -7.81 4.61 -7.55
CA LEU A 205 -7.59 5.97 -7.08
C LEU A 205 -6.22 6.52 -7.51
N ILE A 206 -5.15 5.75 -7.30
CA ILE A 206 -3.78 6.10 -7.68
C ILE A 206 -3.70 6.39 -9.18
N ILE A 207 -4.24 5.50 -10.01
CA ILE A 207 -4.26 5.64 -11.47
C ILE A 207 -5.06 6.90 -11.88
N ARG A 208 -6.26 7.07 -11.35
CA ARG A 208 -7.15 8.21 -11.67
C ARG A 208 -6.53 9.56 -11.32
N LYS A 209 -5.73 9.62 -10.23
CA LYS A 209 -5.06 10.85 -9.77
C LYS A 209 -3.66 11.02 -10.36
N GLY A 210 -3.12 10.04 -11.10
CA GLY A 210 -1.75 10.05 -11.61
C GLY A 210 -0.69 10.05 -10.51
N ALA A 211 -1.01 9.46 -9.35
CA ALA A 211 -0.09 9.37 -8.22
C ALA A 211 0.93 8.23 -8.40
N SER A 212 2.08 8.33 -7.73
CA SER A 212 3.15 7.31 -7.71
C SER A 212 3.21 6.53 -6.38
N THR A 213 2.12 6.53 -5.63
CA THR A 213 1.98 5.94 -4.31
C THR A 213 2.10 4.41 -4.36
N LEU A 214 2.95 3.82 -3.52
CA LEU A 214 3.04 2.38 -3.33
C LEU A 214 1.89 1.86 -2.46
N ILE A 215 1.45 0.62 -2.73
CA ILE A 215 0.44 -0.09 -1.92
C ILE A 215 1.14 -1.18 -1.11
N GLU A 216 1.11 -1.04 0.20
CA GLU A 216 1.65 -2.01 1.14
C GLU A 216 0.54 -2.72 1.89
N ILE A 217 0.74 -4.02 2.18
CA ILE A 217 -0.23 -4.86 2.88
C ILE A 217 0.42 -5.41 4.15
N ASP A 218 -0.20 -5.13 5.31
CA ASP A 218 0.24 -5.69 6.58
C ASP A 218 -0.88 -6.46 7.29
N GLY A 219 -0.54 -7.71 7.64
CA GLY A 219 -1.37 -8.61 8.43
C GLY A 219 -1.79 -9.89 7.71
N GLY A 220 -1.43 -11.04 8.26
CA GLY A 220 -1.87 -12.34 7.75
C GLY A 220 -1.36 -12.71 6.35
N VAL A 221 -0.31 -12.05 5.85
CA VAL A 221 0.32 -12.38 4.56
C VAL A 221 1.08 -13.69 4.67
N THR A 222 0.85 -14.57 3.71
CA THR A 222 1.46 -15.91 3.58
C THR A 222 1.63 -16.27 2.11
N ASN A 223 2.21 -17.43 1.83
CA ASN A 223 2.30 -17.97 0.45
C ASN A 223 0.93 -18.28 -0.19
N LYS A 224 -0.16 -18.30 0.58
CA LYS A 224 -1.51 -18.60 0.07
C LYS A 224 -2.19 -17.40 -0.58
N ASN A 225 -1.86 -16.19 -0.13
CA ASN A 225 -2.51 -14.95 -0.57
C ASN A 225 -1.55 -13.95 -1.22
N ALA A 226 -0.23 -14.16 -1.13
CA ALA A 226 0.79 -13.24 -1.66
C ALA A 226 0.59 -12.96 -3.15
N LYS A 227 0.42 -14.00 -3.98
CA LYS A 227 0.23 -13.85 -5.42
C LYS A 227 -1.02 -13.05 -5.76
N GLU A 228 -2.17 -13.38 -5.16
CA GLU A 228 -3.43 -12.68 -5.41
C GLU A 228 -3.38 -11.22 -4.96
N LEU A 229 -2.71 -10.92 -3.83
CA LEU A 229 -2.50 -9.54 -3.38
C LEU A 229 -1.73 -8.70 -4.41
N ILE A 230 -0.70 -9.27 -5.02
CA ILE A 230 0.07 -8.62 -6.08
C ILE A 230 -0.78 -8.45 -7.35
N GLU A 231 -1.51 -9.49 -7.76
CA GLU A 231 -2.39 -9.43 -8.94
C GLU A 231 -3.46 -8.35 -8.83
N VAL A 232 -3.98 -8.08 -7.64
CA VAL A 232 -4.96 -7.00 -7.42
C VAL A 232 -4.32 -5.62 -7.27
N GLY A 233 -2.97 -5.52 -7.17
CA GLY A 233 -2.26 -4.25 -7.25
C GLY A 233 -1.36 -3.89 -6.07
N ALA A 234 -1.11 -4.80 -5.11
CA ALA A 234 -0.14 -4.56 -4.05
C ALA A 234 1.30 -4.46 -4.61
N ASP A 235 2.13 -3.64 -3.99
CA ASP A 235 3.52 -3.41 -4.36
C ASP A 235 4.49 -3.92 -3.29
N VAL A 236 4.08 -3.93 -2.01
CA VAL A 236 4.89 -4.34 -0.85
C VAL A 236 4.08 -5.30 0.03
N LEU A 237 4.69 -6.41 0.42
CA LEU A 237 4.09 -7.42 1.30
C LEU A 237 4.84 -7.48 2.63
N VAL A 238 4.15 -7.16 3.72
CA VAL A 238 4.67 -7.32 5.08
C VAL A 238 4.37 -8.72 5.59
N ALA A 239 5.39 -9.45 6.04
CA ALA A 239 5.25 -10.79 6.58
C ALA A 239 6.06 -10.94 7.89
N GLY A 240 5.36 -11.02 9.02
CA GLY A 240 5.97 -11.22 10.33
C GLY A 240 6.01 -12.69 10.73
N SER A 241 4.99 -13.17 11.43
CA SER A 241 4.94 -14.53 11.98
C SER A 241 5.14 -15.63 10.95
N PHE A 242 4.72 -15.43 9.70
CA PHE A 242 4.91 -16.40 8.62
C PHE A 242 6.39 -16.61 8.29
N VAL A 243 7.21 -15.56 8.38
CA VAL A 243 8.66 -15.61 8.17
C VAL A 243 9.36 -16.13 9.42
N PHE A 244 9.27 -15.41 10.55
CA PHE A 244 10.10 -15.67 11.73
C PHE A 244 9.76 -16.95 12.50
N LYS A 245 8.56 -17.52 12.32
CA LYS A 245 8.19 -18.83 12.92
C LYS A 245 8.39 -20.02 11.98
N SER A 246 8.89 -19.77 10.77
CA SER A 246 9.22 -20.85 9.83
C SER A 246 10.50 -21.56 10.24
N THR A 247 10.70 -22.78 9.73
CA THR A 247 11.95 -23.54 9.96
C THR A 247 13.16 -22.92 9.26
N ASP A 248 12.92 -22.19 8.15
CA ASP A 248 13.92 -21.44 7.40
C ASP A 248 13.35 -20.09 6.98
N PRO A 249 13.58 -19.02 7.77
CA PRO A 249 13.10 -17.68 7.45
C PRO A 249 13.63 -17.13 6.12
N SER A 250 14.91 -17.37 5.80
CA SER A 250 15.53 -16.89 4.58
C SER A 250 14.89 -17.51 3.32
N GLU A 251 14.69 -18.83 3.34
CA GLU A 251 14.00 -19.53 2.22
C GLU A 251 12.52 -19.13 2.15
N THR A 252 11.87 -18.85 3.29
CA THR A 252 10.49 -18.37 3.30
C THR A 252 10.37 -16.98 2.66
N ILE A 253 11.30 -16.06 2.92
CA ILE A 253 11.36 -14.74 2.26
C ILE A 253 11.56 -14.90 0.75
N LYS A 254 12.50 -15.75 0.33
CA LYS A 254 12.77 -16.03 -1.08
C LYS A 254 11.54 -16.61 -1.81
N ASN A 255 10.83 -17.53 -1.17
CA ASN A 255 9.60 -18.09 -1.71
C ASN A 255 8.49 -17.03 -1.86
N LEU A 256 8.31 -16.15 -0.87
CA LEU A 256 7.38 -15.02 -0.99
C LEU A 256 7.78 -14.09 -2.14
N ARG A 257 9.07 -13.75 -2.28
CA ARG A 257 9.57 -12.92 -3.37
C ARG A 257 9.31 -13.56 -4.75
N THR A 258 9.54 -14.85 -4.87
CA THR A 258 9.26 -15.60 -6.10
C THR A 258 7.79 -15.54 -6.47
N LEU A 259 6.89 -15.79 -5.49
CA LEU A 259 5.44 -15.72 -5.70
C LEU A 259 4.97 -14.30 -6.06
N ALA A 260 5.56 -13.29 -5.45
CA ALA A 260 5.21 -11.89 -5.72
C ALA A 260 5.65 -11.41 -7.10
N ASN A 261 6.61 -12.09 -7.74
CA ASN A 261 7.17 -11.69 -9.04
C ASN A 261 6.93 -12.74 -10.15
N SER A 262 5.99 -13.69 -9.92
CA SER A 262 5.63 -14.77 -10.84
C SER A 262 4.44 -14.47 -11.76
#